data_efa1415875cff89bea38722773590380
#
_entry.id   efa1415875cff89bea38722773590380
#
_cell.length_a   1.000
_cell.length_b   1.000
_cell.length_c   1.000
_cell.angle_alpha   90.00
_cell.angle_beta   90.00
_cell.angle_gamma   90.00
#
_symmetry.space_group_name_H-M   'P 1'
#
loop_
_entity.id
_entity.type
_entity.pdbx_description
1 polymer ?
#
loop_
_entity_poly.entity_id
_entity_poly.type
_entity_poly.pdbx_seq_one_letter_code
_entity_poly.pdbx_strand_id
1 'polypeptide(L)'
;MKNKALEARINEEVLLFLGSRKSLHLATLGSDGLPFASYAPFAIDGESLSVVLSDIAIHGLNLKARPEASILIIEDEDTATELFARKRLAYNVIAEAPKPGDIEWEKAVEALEHAHGTRPRQLSELEDFQVFRLTPSSGRFVTGFGRAYSLMGASLTQVRINHVKIGHQSRVS
;
A
#
# COMPACT_ATOMS: atom_id res chain seq x y z
N MET A 1 -1.23 17.54 24.06
CA MET A 1 -0.12 16.60 24.31
C MET A 1 -0.52 15.12 24.11
N LYS A 2 -1.66 14.64 24.62
CA LYS A 2 -2.09 13.22 24.45
C LYS A 2 -2.23 12.75 23.00
N ASN A 3 -2.68 13.59 22.07
CA ASN A 3 -2.84 13.21 20.65
C ASN A 3 -1.50 13.00 19.94
N LYS A 4 -0.49 13.84 20.18
CA LYS A 4 0.83 13.69 19.52
C LYS A 4 1.55 12.39 19.88
N ALA A 5 1.48 11.97 21.14
CA ALA A 5 2.09 10.70 21.56
C ALA A 5 1.37 9.49 20.95
N LEU A 6 0.04 9.56 20.82
CA LEU A 6 -0.73 8.52 20.15
C LEU A 6 -0.43 8.49 18.65
N GLU A 7 -0.35 9.64 17.98
CA GLU A 7 0.02 9.75 16.56
C GLU A 7 1.41 9.14 16.30
N ALA A 8 2.41 9.48 17.13
CA ALA A 8 3.74 8.90 17.01
C ALA A 8 3.73 7.37 17.16
N ARG A 9 3.00 6.85 18.13
CA ARG A 9 2.85 5.40 18.34
C ARG A 9 2.17 4.72 17.15
N ILE A 10 1.12 5.32 16.60
CA ILE A 10 0.42 4.75 15.43
C ILE A 10 1.31 4.80 14.19
N ASN A 11 2.08 5.88 13.99
CA ASN A 11 3.05 5.97 12.90
C ASN A 11 4.10 4.84 12.98
N GLU A 12 4.64 4.59 14.17
CA GLU A 12 5.56 3.48 14.40
C GLU A 12 4.89 2.13 14.10
N GLU A 13 3.66 1.92 14.57
CA GLU A 13 2.90 0.70 14.32
C GLU A 13 2.61 0.48 12.83
N VAL A 14 2.34 1.54 12.06
CA VAL A 14 2.20 1.49 10.59
C VAL A 14 3.48 1.01 9.93
N LEU A 15 4.64 1.58 10.28
CA LEU A 15 5.93 1.18 9.70
C LEU A 15 6.30 -0.26 10.05
N LEU A 16 6.09 -0.68 11.29
CA LEU A 16 6.32 -2.05 11.72
C LEU A 16 5.40 -3.03 10.97
N PHE A 17 4.14 -2.65 10.77
CA PHE A 17 3.19 -3.47 10.03
C PHE A 17 3.59 -3.58 8.55
N LEU A 18 3.93 -2.48 7.88
CA LEU A 18 4.43 -2.47 6.50
C LEU A 18 5.67 -3.34 6.35
N GLY A 19 6.66 -3.17 7.23
CA GLY A 19 7.90 -3.95 7.21
C GLY A 19 7.71 -5.45 7.47
N SER A 20 6.59 -5.84 8.09
CA SER A 20 6.25 -7.25 8.33
C SER A 20 5.56 -7.93 7.16
N ARG A 21 5.15 -7.18 6.13
CA ARG A 21 4.41 -7.70 4.97
C ARG A 21 5.29 -7.68 3.72
N LYS A 22 5.00 -8.59 2.79
CA LYS A 22 5.80 -8.76 1.55
C LYS A 22 5.00 -8.44 0.29
N SER A 23 3.68 -8.44 0.36
CA SER A 23 2.82 -8.20 -0.78
C SER A 23 1.63 -7.32 -0.41
N LEU A 24 1.06 -6.68 -1.41
CA LEU A 24 -0.13 -5.87 -1.33
C LEU A 24 -1.18 -6.37 -2.34
N HIS A 25 -2.44 -6.12 -2.04
CA HIS A 25 -3.51 -6.20 -3.01
C HIS A 25 -3.61 -4.84 -3.71
N LEU A 26 -3.87 -4.87 -5.00
CA LEU A 26 -3.89 -3.68 -5.86
C LEU A 26 -5.23 -3.62 -6.59
N ALA A 27 -5.93 -2.50 -6.46
CA ALA A 27 -7.14 -2.20 -7.22
C ALA A 27 -6.84 -1.07 -8.21
N THR A 28 -6.92 -1.37 -9.50
CA THR A 28 -6.69 -0.44 -10.61
C THR A 28 -7.97 -0.25 -11.43
N LEU A 29 -8.03 0.80 -12.22
CA LEU A 29 -9.19 1.09 -13.07
C LEU A 29 -8.95 0.65 -14.52
N GLY A 30 -9.81 -0.21 -15.02
CA GLY A 30 -9.84 -0.62 -16.42
C GLY A 30 -10.27 0.51 -17.35
N SER A 31 -10.08 0.33 -18.66
CA SER A 31 -10.53 1.27 -19.70
C SER A 31 -12.05 1.47 -19.70
N ASP A 32 -12.79 0.48 -19.24
CA ASP A 32 -14.25 0.51 -19.06
C ASP A 32 -14.68 1.22 -17.76
N GLY A 33 -13.71 1.65 -16.93
CA GLY A 33 -13.96 2.29 -15.64
C GLY A 33 -14.26 1.31 -14.50
N LEU A 34 -14.24 0.01 -14.75
CA LEU A 34 -14.45 -0.99 -13.71
C LEU A 34 -13.15 -1.23 -12.92
N PRO A 35 -13.26 -1.43 -11.60
CA PRO A 35 -12.10 -1.77 -10.77
C PRO A 35 -11.65 -3.20 -11.07
N PHE A 36 -10.33 -3.37 -11.15
CA PHE A 36 -9.66 -4.66 -11.32
C PHE A 36 -8.77 -4.95 -10.11
N ALA A 37 -9.02 -6.07 -9.45
CA ALA A 37 -8.26 -6.51 -8.29
C ALA A 37 -7.12 -7.43 -8.70
N SER A 38 -5.93 -7.17 -8.16
CA SER A 38 -4.74 -7.98 -8.36
C SER A 38 -3.83 -7.92 -7.13
N TYR A 39 -2.62 -8.44 -7.21
CA TYR A 39 -1.63 -8.33 -6.14
C TYR A 39 -0.23 -8.09 -6.70
N ALA A 40 0.69 -7.62 -5.86
CA ALA A 40 2.10 -7.53 -6.16
C ALA A 40 2.97 -7.63 -4.89
N PRO A 41 4.15 -8.23 -4.96
CA PRO A 41 5.20 -8.00 -3.98
C PRO A 41 5.61 -6.52 -3.98
N PHE A 42 5.92 -5.96 -2.81
CA PHE A 42 6.29 -4.55 -2.68
C PHE A 42 7.50 -4.35 -1.78
N ALA A 43 8.11 -3.19 -1.90
CA ALA A 43 9.09 -2.69 -0.95
C ALA A 43 8.77 -1.27 -0.51
N ILE A 44 9.21 -0.89 0.69
CA ILE A 44 9.15 0.50 1.17
C ILE A 44 10.30 1.26 0.49
N ASP A 45 9.96 2.36 -0.17
CA ASP A 45 10.87 3.24 -0.89
C ASP A 45 10.64 4.70 -0.45
N GLY A 46 11.29 5.09 0.63
CA GLY A 46 11.03 6.38 1.27
C GLY A 46 9.58 6.51 1.75
N GLU A 47 8.86 7.48 1.24
CA GLU A 47 7.43 7.70 1.53
C GLU A 47 6.49 7.03 0.52
N SER A 48 7.01 6.16 -0.34
CA SER A 48 6.27 5.42 -1.35
C SER A 48 6.44 3.92 -1.16
N LEU A 49 5.63 3.14 -1.87
CA LEU A 49 5.80 1.70 -2.02
C LEU A 49 6.16 1.41 -3.49
N SER A 50 7.18 0.60 -3.71
CA SER A 50 7.60 0.21 -5.05
C SER A 50 7.17 -1.20 -5.40
N VAL A 51 6.76 -1.41 -6.65
CA VAL A 51 6.36 -2.70 -7.22
C VAL A 51 6.96 -2.85 -8.62
N VAL A 52 7.16 -4.10 -9.07
CA VAL A 52 7.52 -4.44 -10.47
C VAL A 52 6.34 -5.19 -11.07
N LEU A 53 5.81 -4.68 -12.17
CA LEU A 53 4.63 -5.24 -12.83
C LEU A 53 4.92 -5.46 -14.32
N SER A 54 4.33 -6.53 -14.88
CA SER A 54 4.39 -6.77 -16.31
C SER A 54 3.50 -5.77 -17.08
N ASP A 55 4.01 -5.26 -18.16
CA ASP A 55 3.34 -4.35 -19.09
C ASP A 55 2.19 -4.99 -19.87
N ILE A 56 2.20 -6.32 -19.97
CA ILE A 56 1.13 -7.09 -20.63
C ILE A 56 0.06 -7.55 -19.63
N ALA A 57 0.31 -7.40 -18.33
CA ALA A 57 -0.70 -7.70 -17.31
C ALA A 57 -1.70 -6.55 -17.17
N ILE A 58 -2.96 -6.88 -16.87
CA ILE A 58 -4.06 -5.90 -16.80
C ILE A 58 -3.73 -4.75 -15.84
N HIS A 59 -3.15 -5.02 -14.68
CA HIS A 59 -2.81 -3.98 -13.70
C HIS A 59 -1.71 -3.03 -14.22
N GLY A 60 -0.72 -3.53 -14.95
CA GLY A 60 0.33 -2.71 -15.58
C GLY A 60 -0.26 -1.80 -16.65
N LEU A 61 -1.10 -2.33 -17.52
CA LEU A 61 -1.82 -1.55 -18.54
C LEU A 61 -2.71 -0.48 -17.92
N ASN A 62 -3.44 -0.84 -16.86
CA ASN A 62 -4.33 0.09 -16.17
C ASN A 62 -3.54 1.25 -15.55
N LEU A 63 -2.44 0.99 -14.84
CA LEU A 63 -1.62 2.03 -14.21
C LEU A 63 -0.94 2.96 -15.20
N LYS A 64 -0.57 2.46 -16.38
CA LYS A 64 -0.05 3.28 -17.48
C LYS A 64 -1.10 4.26 -18.01
N ALA A 65 -2.34 3.80 -18.11
CA ALA A 65 -3.45 4.62 -18.61
C ALA A 65 -4.03 5.56 -17.55
N ARG A 66 -4.06 5.12 -16.30
CA ARG A 66 -4.63 5.83 -15.14
C ARG A 66 -3.77 5.58 -13.91
N PRO A 67 -3.06 6.60 -13.42
CA PRO A 67 -2.14 6.42 -12.30
C PRO A 67 -2.81 6.25 -10.93
N GLU A 68 -4.12 6.53 -10.83
CA GLU A 68 -4.87 6.39 -9.59
C GLU A 68 -5.16 4.93 -9.30
N ALA A 69 -4.87 4.51 -8.07
CA ALA A 69 -5.16 3.16 -7.59
C ALA A 69 -5.46 3.15 -6.10
N SER A 70 -5.96 2.03 -5.63
CA SER A 70 -6.04 1.73 -4.20
C SER A 70 -5.26 0.46 -3.89
N ILE A 71 -4.60 0.43 -2.75
CA ILE A 71 -3.88 -0.74 -2.27
C ILE A 71 -4.37 -1.15 -0.89
N LEU A 72 -4.29 -2.44 -0.62
CA LEU A 72 -4.61 -3.05 0.67
C LEU A 72 -3.47 -3.97 1.08
N ILE A 73 -2.94 -3.72 2.27
CA ILE A 73 -1.99 -4.57 2.97
C ILE A 73 -2.69 -5.09 4.20
N ILE A 74 -2.77 -6.40 4.36
CA ILE A 74 -3.59 -7.03 5.39
C ILE A 74 -2.81 -8.19 6.04
N GLU A 75 -3.02 -8.42 7.34
CA GLU A 75 -2.43 -9.56 8.03
C GLU A 75 -2.97 -10.89 7.49
N ASP A 76 -2.15 -11.94 7.58
CA ASP A 76 -2.54 -13.27 7.09
C ASP A 76 -3.69 -13.86 7.90
N GLU A 77 -4.54 -14.61 7.23
CA GLU A 77 -5.71 -15.26 7.86
C GLU A 77 -5.29 -16.25 8.94
N ASP A 78 -4.23 -17.00 8.67
CA ASP A 78 -3.74 -18.07 9.58
C ASP A 78 -3.16 -17.51 10.89
N THR A 79 -2.74 -16.24 10.91
CA THR A 79 -2.16 -15.57 12.08
C THR A 79 -3.11 -14.56 12.74
N ALA A 80 -4.22 -14.23 12.09
CA ALA A 80 -5.19 -13.29 12.61
C ALA A 80 -5.96 -13.88 13.79
N THR A 81 -6.04 -13.13 14.89
CA THR A 81 -6.85 -13.52 16.05
C THR A 81 -8.34 -13.30 15.84
N GLU A 82 -8.72 -12.39 14.94
CA GLU A 82 -10.11 -12.03 14.65
C GLU A 82 -10.28 -11.71 13.16
N LEU A 83 -10.92 -12.61 12.42
CA LEU A 83 -11.08 -12.50 10.97
C LEU A 83 -11.94 -11.30 10.54
N PHE A 84 -12.94 -10.90 11.34
CA PHE A 84 -13.79 -9.74 11.04
C PHE A 84 -13.13 -8.40 11.33
N ALA A 85 -11.98 -8.41 12.03
CA ALA A 85 -11.25 -7.20 12.40
C ALA A 85 -9.73 -7.32 12.18
N ARG A 86 -9.33 -8.01 11.11
CA ARG A 86 -7.91 -8.18 10.73
C ARG A 86 -7.20 -6.82 10.64
N LYS A 87 -5.97 -6.78 11.15
CA LYS A 87 -5.09 -5.62 11.01
C LYS A 87 -4.83 -5.38 9.52
N ARG A 88 -5.08 -4.15 9.08
CA ARG A 88 -4.93 -3.81 7.66
C ARG A 88 -4.67 -2.33 7.45
N LEU A 89 -3.99 -2.06 6.37
CA LEU A 89 -3.62 -0.73 5.91
C LEU A 89 -4.10 -0.58 4.47
N ALA A 90 -4.94 0.40 4.22
CA ALA A 90 -5.40 0.76 2.88
C ALA A 90 -4.86 2.16 2.53
N TYR A 91 -4.38 2.34 1.29
CA TYR A 91 -4.02 3.65 0.74
C TYR A 91 -4.71 3.87 -0.59
N ASN A 92 -5.13 5.10 -0.83
CA ASN A 92 -5.27 5.62 -2.18
C ASN A 92 -3.91 6.14 -2.61
N VAL A 93 -3.47 5.77 -3.79
CA VAL A 93 -2.11 6.06 -4.29
C VAL A 93 -2.15 6.66 -5.70
N ILE A 94 -1.10 7.40 -6.02
CA ILE A 94 -0.77 7.80 -7.38
C ILE A 94 0.46 7.02 -7.79
N ALA A 95 0.38 6.32 -8.92
CA ALA A 95 1.47 5.54 -9.48
C ALA A 95 2.34 6.41 -10.41
N GLU A 96 3.64 6.35 -10.21
CA GLU A 96 4.64 6.94 -11.10
C GLU A 96 5.54 5.81 -11.63
N ALA A 97 5.90 5.88 -12.90
CA ALA A 97 6.77 4.90 -13.56
C ALA A 97 8.10 5.57 -13.92
N PRO A 98 9.09 5.60 -13.03
CA PRO A 98 10.41 6.11 -13.35
C PRO A 98 11.06 5.26 -14.46
N LYS A 99 11.88 5.88 -15.29
CA LYS A 99 12.55 5.21 -16.40
C LYS A 99 13.82 4.51 -15.93
N PRO A 100 14.21 3.38 -16.55
CA PRO A 100 15.50 2.78 -16.31
C PRO A 100 16.64 3.82 -16.45
N GLY A 101 17.50 3.89 -15.43
CA GLY A 101 18.59 4.87 -15.34
C GLY A 101 18.25 6.14 -14.56
N ASP A 102 16.99 6.39 -14.24
CA ASP A 102 16.62 7.47 -13.32
C ASP A 102 17.02 7.10 -11.87
N ILE A 103 17.31 8.10 -11.05
CA ILE A 103 17.68 7.89 -9.64
C ILE A 103 16.52 7.22 -8.87
N GLU A 104 15.29 7.63 -9.16
CA GLU A 104 14.09 7.06 -8.55
C GLU A 104 13.86 5.60 -8.96
N TRP A 105 14.19 5.25 -10.21
CA TRP A 105 14.13 3.87 -10.68
C TRP A 105 15.13 2.99 -9.93
N GLU A 106 16.37 3.44 -9.81
CA GLU A 106 17.41 2.67 -9.11
C GLU A 106 17.08 2.48 -7.65
N LYS A 107 16.64 3.53 -6.94
CA LYS A 107 16.19 3.43 -5.55
C LYS A 107 15.05 2.42 -5.37
N ALA A 108 14.07 2.45 -6.25
CA ALA A 108 12.95 1.53 -6.21
C ALA A 108 13.37 0.08 -6.43
N VAL A 109 14.26 -0.17 -7.40
CA VAL A 109 14.80 -1.51 -7.67
C VAL A 109 15.67 -2.00 -6.51
N GLU A 110 16.54 -1.16 -5.95
CA GLU A 110 17.35 -1.49 -4.77
C GLU A 110 16.48 -1.85 -3.55
N ALA A 111 15.42 -1.07 -3.30
CA ALA A 111 14.49 -1.36 -2.21
C ALA A 111 13.78 -2.72 -2.40
N LEU A 112 13.32 -3.00 -3.62
CA LEU A 112 12.70 -4.28 -3.98
C LEU A 112 13.68 -5.44 -3.88
N GLU A 113 14.92 -5.25 -4.33
CA GLU A 113 16.00 -6.25 -4.26
C GLU A 113 16.37 -6.55 -2.81
N HIS A 114 16.47 -5.54 -1.96
CA HIS A 114 16.69 -5.71 -0.53
C HIS A 114 15.58 -6.53 0.16
N ALA A 115 14.33 -6.30 -0.23
CA ALA A 115 13.17 -6.97 0.35
C ALA A 115 12.95 -8.40 -0.17
N HIS A 116 13.30 -8.69 -1.43
CA HIS A 116 12.90 -9.90 -2.15
C HIS A 116 14.05 -10.66 -2.84
N GLY A 117 15.33 -10.25 -2.62
CA GLY A 117 16.47 -10.83 -3.32
C GLY A 117 16.58 -10.34 -4.77
N THR A 118 17.31 -11.04 -5.60
CA THR A 118 17.71 -10.60 -6.95
C THR A 118 16.56 -10.58 -7.98
N ARG A 119 15.45 -11.24 -7.69
CA ARG A 119 14.36 -11.42 -8.66
C ARG A 119 13.75 -10.11 -9.18
N PRO A 120 13.47 -9.08 -8.34
CA PRO A 120 12.95 -7.81 -8.84
C PRO A 120 13.88 -7.13 -9.86
N ARG A 121 15.18 -7.13 -9.64
CA ARG A 121 16.16 -6.57 -10.59
C ARG A 121 16.11 -7.31 -11.92
N GLN A 122 16.17 -8.65 -11.90
CA GLN A 122 16.05 -9.46 -13.12
C GLN A 122 14.78 -9.16 -13.92
N LEU A 123 13.64 -8.96 -13.22
CA LEU A 123 12.38 -8.60 -13.87
C LEU A 123 12.41 -7.18 -14.44
N SER A 124 12.97 -6.21 -13.69
CA SER A 124 13.02 -4.80 -14.11
C SER A 124 13.92 -4.54 -15.31
N GLU A 125 14.80 -5.47 -15.65
CA GLU A 125 15.66 -5.44 -16.84
C GLU A 125 14.97 -5.99 -18.11
N LEU A 126 13.80 -6.60 -17.97
CA LEU A 126 13.01 -7.07 -19.09
C LEU A 126 12.20 -5.92 -19.71
N GLU A 127 12.11 -5.89 -21.05
CA GLU A 127 11.41 -4.82 -21.79
C GLU A 127 9.91 -4.72 -21.48
N ASP A 128 9.30 -5.84 -21.09
CA ASP A 128 7.88 -5.97 -20.78
C ASP A 128 7.56 -5.85 -19.28
N PHE A 129 8.52 -5.35 -18.48
CA PHE A 129 8.31 -5.08 -17.07
C PHE A 129 8.59 -3.61 -16.73
N GLN A 130 7.76 -3.06 -15.86
CA GLN A 130 7.83 -1.68 -15.42
C GLN A 130 7.91 -1.61 -13.89
N VAL A 131 8.80 -0.76 -13.39
CA VAL A 131 8.81 -0.35 -11.99
C VAL A 131 7.78 0.75 -11.79
N PHE A 132 6.95 0.63 -10.77
CA PHE A 132 6.04 1.67 -10.33
C PHE A 132 6.34 2.05 -8.89
N ARG A 133 6.32 3.34 -8.60
CA ARG A 133 6.32 3.93 -7.26
C ARG A 133 4.90 4.39 -6.94
N LEU A 134 4.36 3.88 -5.86
CA LEU A 134 2.98 4.13 -5.41
C LEU A 134 3.04 5.11 -4.23
N THR A 135 2.75 6.37 -4.50
CA THR A 135 2.78 7.44 -3.49
C THR A 135 1.39 7.60 -2.87
N PRO A 136 1.25 7.46 -1.56
CA PRO A 136 -0.04 7.66 -0.89
C PRO A 136 -0.56 9.09 -1.06
N SER A 137 -1.87 9.24 -1.19
CA SER A 137 -2.58 10.51 -1.08
C SER A 137 -3.48 10.56 0.16
N SER A 138 -3.96 9.41 0.58
CA SER A 138 -4.74 9.21 1.80
C SER A 138 -4.70 7.73 2.18
N GLY A 139 -5.08 7.41 3.41
CA GLY A 139 -5.12 6.03 3.85
C GLY A 139 -5.95 5.79 5.10
N ARG A 140 -6.07 4.53 5.46
CA ARG A 140 -6.76 4.08 6.66
C ARG A 140 -6.05 2.87 7.26
N PHE A 141 -5.69 2.98 8.52
CA PHE A 141 -5.09 1.91 9.30
C PHE A 141 -6.11 1.37 10.30
N VAL A 142 -6.39 0.08 10.27
CA VAL A 142 -7.30 -0.61 11.16
C VAL A 142 -6.51 -1.64 11.96
N THR A 143 -6.58 -1.54 13.29
CA THR A 143 -5.86 -2.44 14.20
C THR A 143 -6.78 -3.36 15.01
N GLY A 144 -8.07 -3.31 14.76
CA GLY A 144 -9.09 -4.12 15.42
C GLY A 144 -10.46 -3.43 15.44
N PHE A 145 -11.41 -4.04 16.11
CA PHE A 145 -12.75 -3.45 16.27
C PHE A 145 -12.70 -2.07 16.93
N GLY A 146 -13.36 -1.09 16.29
CA GLY A 146 -13.44 0.29 16.78
C GLY A 146 -12.11 1.06 16.79
N ARG A 147 -11.03 0.48 16.24
CA ARG A 147 -9.70 1.09 16.18
C ARG A 147 -9.28 1.30 14.74
N ALA A 148 -9.73 2.39 14.15
CA ALA A 148 -9.38 2.80 12.81
C ALA A 148 -8.86 4.24 12.83
N TYR A 149 -7.78 4.47 12.09
CA TYR A 149 -7.06 5.75 12.02
C TYR A 149 -6.96 6.20 10.57
N SER A 150 -7.18 7.48 10.33
CA SER A 150 -7.00 8.07 9.00
C SER A 150 -5.56 8.54 8.84
N LEU A 151 -4.98 8.26 7.68
CA LEU A 151 -3.69 8.75 7.24
C LEU A 151 -3.91 9.78 6.13
N MET A 152 -3.15 10.86 6.13
CA MET A 152 -3.34 11.97 5.20
C MET A 152 -2.03 12.43 4.59
N GLY A 153 -2.11 12.88 3.34
CA GLY A 153 -0.98 13.44 2.61
C GLY A 153 -0.12 12.38 1.91
N ALA A 154 0.92 12.85 1.23
CA ALA A 154 1.86 12.04 0.47
C ALA A 154 2.89 11.35 1.37
N SER A 155 2.43 10.61 2.39
CA SER A 155 3.28 9.95 3.38
C SER A 155 2.66 8.65 3.85
N LEU A 156 3.50 7.66 4.10
CA LEU A 156 3.10 6.38 4.67
C LEU A 156 2.64 6.50 6.13
N THR A 157 3.02 7.54 6.85
CA THR A 157 2.91 7.61 8.32
C THR A 157 2.24 8.87 8.88
N GLN A 158 1.77 9.79 8.06
CA GLN A 158 1.07 10.98 8.58
C GLN A 158 -0.35 10.61 9.02
N VAL A 159 -0.47 10.19 10.27
CA VAL A 159 -1.76 9.89 10.90
C VAL A 159 -2.38 11.17 11.45
N ARG A 160 -3.58 11.49 11.01
CA ARG A 160 -4.49 12.36 11.76
C ARG A 160 -5.52 11.48 12.44
N ILE A 161 -5.57 11.58 13.77
CA ILE A 161 -6.54 10.84 14.54
C ILE A 161 -7.89 11.55 14.44
N ASN A 162 -8.67 11.18 13.45
CA ASN A 162 -10.09 11.42 13.47
C ASN A 162 -10.74 10.20 14.13
N HIS A 163 -11.03 10.32 15.43
CA HIS A 163 -11.87 9.37 16.13
C HIS A 163 -13.27 9.40 15.53
N VAL A 164 -13.52 8.58 14.53
CA VAL A 164 -14.89 8.22 14.20
C VAL A 164 -15.31 7.18 15.24
N LYS A 165 -15.79 7.67 16.39
CA LYS A 165 -16.52 6.84 17.34
C LYS A 165 -17.89 6.47 16.74
N ILE A 166 -17.88 5.57 15.78
CA ILE A 166 -19.09 4.84 15.39
C ILE A 166 -19.02 3.53 16.17
N GLY A 167 -19.53 3.54 17.39
CA GLY A 167 -19.82 2.30 18.11
C GLY A 167 -20.90 1.55 17.34
N HIS A 168 -20.72 0.24 17.15
CA HIS A 168 -21.77 -0.61 16.62
C HIS A 168 -22.94 -0.58 17.60
N GLN A 169 -24.13 -0.19 17.12
CA GLN A 169 -25.35 -0.23 17.91
C GLN A 169 -26.05 -1.56 17.65
N SER A 170 -26.50 -2.22 18.74
CA SER A 170 -27.36 -3.38 18.61
C SER A 170 -28.68 -2.99 17.92
N ARG A 171 -29.17 -3.81 17.01
CA ARG A 171 -30.52 -3.64 16.48
C ARG A 171 -31.49 -3.81 17.67
N VAL A 172 -32.29 -2.78 17.92
CA VAL A 172 -33.41 -2.92 18.84
C VAL A 172 -34.43 -3.80 18.14
N SER A 173 -34.67 -5.00 18.70
CA SER A 173 -35.73 -5.93 18.27
C SER A 173 -37.10 -5.39 18.64
#